data_65bada51d7a91d53e5ebfa8e3da3241e
#
_entry.id   65bada51d7a91d53e5ebfa8e3da3241e
#
_cell.length_a   1.000
_cell.length_b   1.000
_cell.length_c   1.000
_cell.angle_alpha   90.00
_cell.angle_beta   90.00
_cell.angle_gamma   90.00
#
_symmetry.space_group_name_H-M   'P 1'
#
loop_
_entity.id
_entity.type
_entity.pdbx_description
1 polymer ?
#
loop_
_entity_poly.entity_id
_entity_poly.type
_entity_poly.pdbx_seq_one_letter_code
_entity_poly.pdbx_strand_id
1 'polypeptide(L)'
;MTGSAPRQAYSREEARRLLNVSERQLRSWERQQLIPSAAVYGFRELVALRTLIKLRRDRVPAAQIKQALAALAQKLRHIEDPLTELRLYTDGKKIHVEVEGRAMEAVSGQLLLDFDRNELKRLVEFKAKDESQSGREQRKEAERWFQRGLELEQAGAPADQVITAYETSLRLDPKSAGALVNLGTIHFNARNWAEAERCYRAALEADPTYALAHFDLANLYDERGERNKALEHYEAALLISPHYADAHYNLALLYQGSNQPMKAVHHWTRYLKLDPNSHWSTIARQELAKLRRTTILPGSRA
;
A
#
# COMPACT_ATOMS: atom_id res chain seq x y z
N MET A 1 -19.26 49.26 4.23
CA MET A 1 -18.85 48.41 5.37
C MET A 1 -17.36 48.24 5.29
N THR A 2 -16.63 48.98 6.12
CA THR A 2 -15.18 49.04 6.15
C THR A 2 -14.67 47.76 6.82
N GLY A 3 -14.15 46.82 6.03
CA GLY A 3 -13.45 45.66 6.54
C GLY A 3 -12.16 46.08 7.22
N SER A 4 -12.14 46.05 8.54
CA SER A 4 -10.96 46.22 9.36
C SER A 4 -9.95 45.15 8.96
N ALA A 5 -8.69 45.55 8.63
CA ALA A 5 -7.60 44.62 8.40
C ALA A 5 -7.46 43.67 9.59
N PRO A 6 -7.15 42.38 9.37
CA PRO A 6 -7.03 41.42 10.47
C PRO A 6 -5.91 41.88 11.42
N ARG A 7 -6.27 42.01 12.72
CA ARG A 7 -5.28 42.33 13.77
C ARG A 7 -4.16 41.30 13.75
N GLN A 8 -2.92 41.78 13.71
CA GLN A 8 -1.75 40.90 13.64
C GLN A 8 -1.43 40.15 14.93
N ALA A 9 -2.01 40.56 16.06
CA ALA A 9 -1.75 39.96 17.36
C ALA A 9 -2.96 40.08 18.32
N TYR A 10 -3.16 39.07 19.13
CA TYR A 10 -4.24 38.94 20.13
C TYR A 10 -3.64 38.67 21.48
N SER A 11 -4.11 39.34 22.51
CA SER A 11 -3.73 39.02 23.90
C SER A 11 -4.24 37.63 24.27
N ARG A 12 -3.64 37.05 25.30
CA ARG A 12 -4.05 35.73 25.82
C ARG A 12 -5.53 35.68 26.18
N GLU A 13 -6.08 36.77 26.73
CA GLU A 13 -7.49 36.85 27.09
C GLU A 13 -8.40 36.93 25.86
N GLU A 14 -8.02 37.69 24.84
CA GLU A 14 -8.76 37.79 23.56
C GLU A 14 -8.75 36.45 22.84
N ALA A 15 -7.61 35.75 22.75
CA ALA A 15 -7.50 34.44 22.16
C ALA A 15 -8.41 33.41 22.86
N ARG A 16 -8.45 33.44 24.18
CA ARG A 16 -9.35 32.59 24.98
C ARG A 16 -10.82 32.85 24.69
N ARG A 17 -11.23 34.13 24.65
CA ARG A 17 -12.62 34.50 24.32
C ARG A 17 -12.99 34.09 22.91
N LEU A 18 -12.14 34.38 21.93
CA LEU A 18 -12.33 34.02 20.53
C LEU A 18 -12.52 32.53 20.30
N LEU A 19 -11.71 31.72 20.99
CA LEU A 19 -11.67 30.27 20.79
C LEU A 19 -12.48 29.49 21.84
N ASN A 20 -13.14 30.20 22.79
CA ASN A 20 -13.92 29.62 23.88
C ASN A 20 -13.12 28.57 24.69
N VAL A 21 -11.90 28.92 25.10
CA VAL A 21 -10.97 28.06 25.85
C VAL A 21 -10.74 28.60 27.23
N SER A 22 -10.80 27.73 28.25
CA SER A 22 -10.50 28.12 29.64
C SER A 22 -8.99 28.27 29.84
N GLU A 23 -8.61 29.12 30.81
CA GLU A 23 -7.22 29.32 31.21
C GLU A 23 -6.58 28.01 31.66
N ARG A 24 -7.34 27.15 32.35
CA ARG A 24 -6.88 25.82 32.81
C ARG A 24 -6.55 24.91 31.63
N GLN A 25 -7.31 24.93 30.57
CA GLN A 25 -7.04 24.15 29.34
C GLN A 25 -5.80 24.65 28.64
N LEU A 26 -5.67 25.97 28.47
CA LEU A 26 -4.51 26.58 27.84
C LEU A 26 -3.21 26.23 28.56
N ARG A 27 -3.16 26.45 29.89
CA ARG A 27 -2.01 26.05 30.72
C ARG A 27 -1.73 24.55 30.69
N SER A 28 -2.76 23.71 30.56
CA SER A 28 -2.57 22.27 30.45
C SER A 28 -1.87 21.91 29.15
N TRP A 29 -2.22 22.55 28.03
CA TRP A 29 -1.61 22.29 26.71
C TRP A 29 -0.18 22.84 26.63
N GLU A 30 0.10 23.96 27.25
CA GLU A 30 1.44 24.52 27.40
C GLU A 30 2.36 23.57 28.21
N ARG A 31 1.88 23.08 29.37
CA ARG A 31 2.62 22.08 30.16
C ARG A 31 2.87 20.78 29.42
N GLN A 32 1.95 20.38 28.57
CA GLN A 32 2.10 19.19 27.74
C GLN A 32 2.91 19.44 26.44
N GLN A 33 3.40 20.66 26.26
CA GLN A 33 4.20 21.06 25.08
C GLN A 33 3.46 20.84 23.74
N LEU A 34 2.14 20.98 23.74
CA LEU A 34 1.32 20.95 22.53
C LEU A 34 1.29 22.31 21.84
N ILE A 35 1.50 23.38 22.59
CA ILE A 35 1.62 24.76 22.14
C ILE A 35 2.71 25.47 22.95
N PRO A 36 3.38 26.48 22.38
CA PRO A 36 4.32 27.32 23.15
C PRO A 36 3.56 28.16 24.17
N SER A 37 4.23 28.51 25.30
CA SER A 37 3.70 29.49 26.22
C SER A 37 3.88 30.88 25.67
N ALA A 38 2.80 31.60 25.48
CA ALA A 38 2.82 32.93 24.89
C ALA A 38 1.88 33.90 25.64
N ALA A 39 2.30 35.14 25.75
CA ALA A 39 1.47 36.23 26.25
C ALA A 39 0.59 36.84 25.13
N VAL A 40 1.05 36.72 23.88
CA VAL A 40 0.42 37.25 22.69
C VAL A 40 0.38 36.14 21.64
N TYR A 41 -0.75 36.03 20.93
CA TYR A 41 -0.97 35.02 19.90
C TYR A 41 -1.14 35.70 18.54
N GLY A 42 -0.34 35.35 17.58
CA GLY A 42 -0.55 35.73 16.18
C GLY A 42 -1.56 34.85 15.47
N PHE A 43 -1.77 35.08 14.19
CA PHE A 43 -2.73 34.33 13.38
C PHE A 43 -2.37 32.81 13.34
N ARG A 44 -1.08 32.49 13.18
CA ARG A 44 -0.60 31.09 13.17
C ARG A 44 -0.93 30.37 14.47
N GLU A 45 -0.61 30.97 15.60
CA GLU A 45 -0.89 30.36 16.91
C GLU A 45 -2.41 30.19 17.15
N LEU A 46 -3.26 31.10 16.65
CA LEU A 46 -4.71 30.90 16.71
C LEU A 46 -5.18 29.74 15.86
N VAL A 47 -4.59 29.52 14.67
CA VAL A 47 -4.88 28.36 13.83
C VAL A 47 -4.45 27.08 14.53
N ALA A 48 -3.26 27.03 15.13
CA ALA A 48 -2.77 25.89 15.91
C ALA A 48 -3.70 25.55 17.08
N LEU A 49 -4.12 26.58 17.84
CA LEU A 49 -5.07 26.41 18.93
C LEU A 49 -6.42 25.87 18.43
N ARG A 50 -6.95 26.39 17.33
CA ARG A 50 -8.20 25.92 16.74
C ARG A 50 -8.13 24.45 16.32
N THR A 51 -7.01 24.06 15.69
CA THR A 51 -6.75 22.68 15.30
C THR A 51 -6.68 21.77 16.52
N LEU A 52 -5.95 22.19 17.57
CA LEU A 52 -5.84 21.45 18.84
C LEU A 52 -7.19 21.31 19.55
N ILE A 53 -8.00 22.36 19.59
CA ILE A 53 -9.37 22.34 20.15
C ILE A 53 -10.20 21.27 19.44
N LYS A 54 -10.16 21.24 18.09
CA LYS A 54 -10.89 20.27 17.29
C LYS A 54 -10.48 18.83 17.64
N LEU A 55 -9.17 18.54 17.65
CA LEU A 55 -8.65 17.21 17.99
C LEU A 55 -9.06 16.79 19.42
N ARG A 56 -9.02 17.73 20.38
CA ARG A 56 -9.43 17.47 21.77
C ARG A 56 -10.95 17.30 21.93
N ARG A 57 -11.76 18.01 21.15
CA ARG A 57 -13.21 17.82 21.06
C ARG A 57 -13.56 16.43 20.55
N ASP A 58 -12.80 15.93 19.61
CA ASP A 58 -12.92 14.57 19.06
C ASP A 58 -12.32 13.50 19.99
N ARG A 59 -12.05 13.87 21.27
CA ARG A 59 -11.56 13.01 22.37
C ARG A 59 -10.17 12.37 22.11
N VAL A 60 -9.37 12.93 21.21
CA VAL A 60 -8.01 12.43 20.99
C VAL A 60 -7.13 12.72 22.23
N PRO A 61 -6.45 11.73 22.80
CA PRO A 61 -5.54 11.93 23.94
C PRO A 61 -4.37 12.86 23.59
N ALA A 62 -3.93 13.69 24.54
CA ALA A 62 -2.82 14.62 24.32
C ALA A 62 -1.50 13.92 23.94
N ALA A 63 -1.23 12.76 24.54
CA ALA A 63 -0.06 11.94 24.20
C ALA A 63 -0.07 11.50 22.71
N GLN A 64 -1.22 11.14 22.19
CA GLN A 64 -1.39 10.74 20.80
C GLN A 64 -1.24 11.94 19.84
N ILE A 65 -1.76 13.12 20.22
CA ILE A 65 -1.54 14.35 19.44
C ILE A 65 -0.03 14.64 19.39
N LYS A 66 0.68 14.60 20.52
CA LYS A 66 2.12 14.82 20.57
C LYS A 66 2.89 13.82 19.69
N GLN A 67 2.53 12.55 19.74
CA GLN A 67 3.13 11.50 18.90
C GLN A 67 2.89 11.76 17.42
N ALA A 68 1.68 12.14 17.04
CA ALA A 68 1.33 12.45 15.66
C ALA A 68 2.10 13.67 15.14
N LEU A 69 2.19 14.75 15.91
CA LEU A 69 2.94 15.95 15.54
C LEU A 69 4.43 15.67 15.37
N ALA A 70 5.03 14.88 16.28
CA ALA A 70 6.42 14.46 16.17
C ALA A 70 6.66 13.59 14.93
N ALA A 71 5.76 12.65 14.63
CA ALA A 71 5.87 11.81 13.44
C ALA A 71 5.73 12.63 12.15
N LEU A 72 4.82 13.60 12.11
CA LEU A 72 4.65 14.50 10.95
C LEU A 72 5.87 15.39 10.73
N ALA A 73 6.41 15.99 11.77
CA ALA A 73 7.63 16.80 11.69
C ALA A 73 8.85 15.99 11.18
N GLN A 74 8.92 14.70 11.53
CA GLN A 74 9.98 13.81 11.04
C GLN A 74 9.77 13.40 9.56
N LYS A 75 8.53 13.16 9.14
CA LYS A 75 8.19 12.67 7.80
C LYS A 75 8.15 13.79 6.77
N LEU A 76 7.66 14.95 7.17
CA LEU A 76 7.46 16.13 6.32
C LEU A 76 8.47 17.21 6.69
N ARG A 77 9.73 17.01 6.33
CA ARG A 77 10.86 17.89 6.70
C ARG A 77 10.73 19.35 6.27
N HIS A 78 9.84 19.65 5.34
CA HIS A 78 9.54 21.01 4.86
C HIS A 78 8.44 21.71 5.67
N ILE A 79 7.81 21.01 6.64
CA ILE A 79 6.75 21.54 7.50
C ILE A 79 7.36 21.86 8.86
N GLU A 80 7.37 23.14 9.23
CA GLU A 80 7.90 23.59 10.53
C GLU A 80 6.90 23.38 11.66
N ASP A 81 5.62 23.69 11.41
CA ASP A 81 4.56 23.55 12.38
C ASP A 81 3.33 22.82 11.80
N PRO A 82 3.22 21.51 12.06
CA PRO A 82 2.11 20.70 11.55
C PRO A 82 0.70 21.17 11.98
N LEU A 83 0.56 21.85 13.12
CA LEU A 83 -0.74 22.35 13.59
C LEU A 83 -1.24 23.55 12.77
N THR A 84 -0.34 24.32 12.19
CA THR A 84 -0.66 25.54 11.44
C THR A 84 -0.66 25.32 9.94
N GLU A 85 0.20 24.43 9.46
CA GLU A 85 0.46 24.26 8.02
C GLU A 85 -0.32 23.10 7.42
N LEU A 86 -0.82 22.18 8.25
CA LEU A 86 -1.50 20.98 7.78
C LEU A 86 -2.99 20.96 8.19
N ARG A 87 -3.79 20.38 7.33
CA ARG A 87 -5.20 20.10 7.62
C ARG A 87 -5.31 18.78 8.35
N LEU A 88 -5.39 18.85 9.69
CA LEU A 88 -5.56 17.69 10.55
C LEU A 88 -7.05 17.40 10.83
N TYR A 89 -7.43 16.14 10.79
CA TYR A 89 -8.76 15.66 11.16
C TYR A 89 -8.69 14.28 11.82
N THR A 90 -9.79 13.80 12.36
CA THR A 90 -9.85 12.53 13.07
C THR A 90 -10.88 11.60 12.48
N ASP A 91 -10.56 10.31 12.47
CA ASP A 91 -11.50 9.24 12.22
C ASP A 91 -11.44 8.27 13.41
N GLY A 92 -12.38 8.42 14.34
CA GLY A 92 -12.34 7.71 15.62
C GLY A 92 -11.18 8.15 16.51
N LYS A 93 -10.20 7.26 16.75
CA LYS A 93 -9.02 7.55 17.58
C LYS A 93 -7.77 7.96 16.79
N LYS A 94 -7.80 7.86 15.46
CA LYS A 94 -6.63 8.14 14.63
C LYS A 94 -6.63 9.59 14.15
N ILE A 95 -5.43 10.16 14.03
CA ILE A 95 -5.23 11.49 13.44
C ILE A 95 -4.78 11.31 12.00
N HIS A 96 -5.46 11.99 11.10
CA HIS A 96 -5.19 12.03 9.69
C HIS A 96 -4.75 13.42 9.27
N VAL A 97 -3.95 13.50 8.24
CA VAL A 97 -3.47 14.74 7.64
C VAL A 97 -3.71 14.71 6.14
N GLU A 98 -4.07 15.84 5.58
CA GLU A 98 -4.15 16.03 4.14
C GLU A 98 -2.85 16.70 3.67
N VAL A 99 -2.11 15.99 2.78
CA VAL A 99 -0.86 16.47 2.17
C VAL A 99 -1.00 16.34 0.66
N GLU A 100 -0.87 17.44 -0.07
CA GLU A 100 -0.99 17.48 -1.54
C GLU A 100 -2.27 16.81 -2.08
N GLY A 101 -3.39 17.02 -1.38
CA GLY A 101 -4.69 16.44 -1.77
C GLY A 101 -4.83 14.94 -1.46
N ARG A 102 -3.91 14.35 -0.73
CA ARG A 102 -3.96 12.96 -0.27
C ARG A 102 -4.07 12.89 1.25
N ALA A 103 -4.94 12.04 1.73
CA ALA A 103 -5.10 11.79 3.17
C ALA A 103 -4.09 10.73 3.64
N MET A 104 -3.44 10.99 4.78
CA MET A 104 -2.44 10.10 5.38
C MET A 104 -2.68 9.99 6.87
N GLU A 105 -2.52 8.80 7.46
CA GLU A 105 -2.48 8.64 8.91
C GLU A 105 -1.18 9.23 9.47
N ALA A 106 -1.31 10.14 10.44
CA ALA A 106 -0.19 10.95 10.92
C ALA A 106 0.97 10.13 11.53
N VAL A 107 0.66 9.06 12.26
CA VAL A 107 1.67 8.26 12.97
C VAL A 107 2.32 7.23 12.04
N SER A 108 1.55 6.40 11.37
CA SER A 108 2.07 5.34 10.49
C SER A 108 2.61 5.89 9.17
N GLY A 109 2.04 6.98 8.67
CA GLY A 109 2.30 7.51 7.32
C GLY A 109 1.54 6.77 6.22
N GLN A 110 0.59 5.91 6.58
CA GLN A 110 -0.23 5.19 5.64
C GLN A 110 -1.14 6.17 4.89
N LEU A 111 -1.05 6.19 3.57
CA LEU A 111 -1.98 6.94 2.74
C LEU A 111 -3.39 6.33 2.87
N LEU A 112 -4.36 7.19 3.11
CA LEU A 112 -5.75 6.83 3.06
C LEU A 112 -6.26 7.13 1.65
N LEU A 113 -6.81 6.15 1.01
CA LEU A 113 -7.62 6.37 -0.17
C LEU A 113 -8.96 6.95 0.32
N ASP A 114 -9.13 8.25 0.13
CA ASP A 114 -10.40 8.92 0.44
C ASP A 114 -11.41 8.56 -0.65
N PHE A 115 -12.02 7.40 -0.46
CA PHE A 115 -13.24 7.10 -1.19
C PHE A 115 -14.35 7.88 -0.50
N ASP A 116 -14.84 8.95 -1.14
CA ASP A 116 -16.07 9.62 -0.69
C ASP A 116 -17.15 8.53 -0.51
N ARG A 117 -17.63 8.38 0.73
CA ARG A 117 -18.69 7.41 1.06
C ARG A 117 -19.91 7.54 0.13
N ASN A 118 -20.16 8.71 -0.40
CA ASN A 118 -21.23 8.96 -1.36
C ASN A 118 -20.86 8.55 -2.79
N GLU A 119 -19.58 8.70 -3.19
CA GLU A 119 -19.07 8.14 -4.44
C GLU A 119 -18.98 6.62 -4.39
N LEU A 120 -18.51 6.04 -3.28
CA LEU A 120 -18.56 4.58 -3.07
C LEU A 120 -20.00 4.06 -3.08
N LYS A 121 -20.94 4.73 -2.40
CA LYS A 121 -22.36 4.38 -2.50
C LYS A 121 -22.88 4.50 -3.92
N ARG A 122 -22.57 5.61 -4.61
CA ARG A 122 -22.95 5.79 -6.03
C ARG A 122 -22.31 4.76 -6.95
N LEU A 123 -21.01 4.41 -6.75
CA LEU A 123 -20.33 3.36 -7.51
C LEU A 123 -20.88 1.96 -7.20
N VAL A 124 -21.19 1.68 -5.93
CA VAL A 124 -21.82 0.43 -5.52
C VAL A 124 -23.29 0.39 -6.00
N GLU A 125 -24.05 1.49 -5.89
CA GLU A 125 -25.40 1.58 -6.41
C GLU A 125 -25.45 1.59 -7.95
N PHE A 126 -24.44 2.18 -8.63
CA PHE A 126 -24.32 2.14 -10.08
C PHE A 126 -23.98 0.72 -10.55
N LYS A 127 -23.02 0.05 -9.92
CA LYS A 127 -22.73 -1.37 -10.16
C LYS A 127 -23.94 -2.27 -9.83
N ALA A 128 -24.66 -1.98 -8.75
CA ALA A 128 -25.84 -2.76 -8.37
C ALA A 128 -27.06 -2.53 -9.28
N LYS A 129 -27.16 -1.38 -9.94
CA LYS A 129 -28.25 -1.07 -10.89
C LYS A 129 -28.01 -1.64 -12.29
N ASP A 130 -26.74 -1.79 -12.68
CA ASP A 130 -26.37 -2.27 -14.03
C ASP A 130 -26.24 -3.80 -14.11
N GLU A 131 -26.20 -4.49 -12.98
CA GLU A 131 -26.24 -5.95 -12.96
C GLU A 131 -27.69 -6.42 -12.96
N SER A 132 -28.18 -6.79 -14.12
CA SER A 132 -29.40 -7.59 -14.23
C SER A 132 -29.27 -8.85 -13.36
N GLN A 133 -30.38 -9.35 -12.81
CA GLN A 133 -30.41 -10.60 -12.02
C GLN A 133 -29.68 -11.75 -12.75
N SER A 134 -29.80 -11.78 -14.08
CA SER A 134 -29.07 -12.67 -14.99
C SER A 134 -27.56 -12.51 -14.91
N GLY A 135 -27.02 -11.28 -14.84
CA GLY A 135 -25.56 -11.06 -14.74
C GLY A 135 -24.95 -11.51 -13.42
N ARG A 136 -25.73 -11.41 -12.31
CA ARG A 136 -25.28 -11.93 -11.01
C ARG A 136 -25.27 -13.44 -10.96
N GLU A 137 -26.24 -14.09 -11.56
CA GLU A 137 -26.28 -15.55 -11.66
C GLU A 137 -25.15 -16.06 -12.56
N GLN A 138 -24.89 -15.37 -13.66
CA GLN A 138 -23.80 -15.70 -14.58
C GLN A 138 -22.42 -15.61 -13.91
N ARG A 139 -22.16 -14.58 -13.09
CA ARG A 139 -20.92 -14.48 -12.31
C ARG A 139 -20.80 -15.57 -11.24
N LYS A 140 -21.89 -15.89 -10.54
CA LYS A 140 -21.89 -17.00 -9.58
C LYS A 140 -21.57 -18.34 -10.25
N GLU A 141 -22.08 -18.54 -11.46
CA GLU A 141 -21.79 -19.75 -12.22
C GLU A 141 -20.34 -19.75 -12.72
N ALA A 142 -19.80 -18.59 -13.16
CA ALA A 142 -18.38 -18.43 -13.47
C ALA A 142 -17.48 -18.82 -12.30
N GLU A 143 -17.82 -18.33 -11.10
CA GLU A 143 -17.07 -18.64 -9.87
C GLU A 143 -17.13 -20.14 -9.54
N ARG A 144 -18.27 -20.80 -9.73
CA ARG A 144 -18.39 -22.27 -9.53
C ARG A 144 -17.46 -23.03 -10.48
N TRP A 145 -17.39 -22.60 -11.74
CA TRP A 145 -16.50 -23.23 -12.72
C TRP A 145 -15.02 -22.95 -12.40
N PHE A 146 -14.70 -21.78 -11.90
CA PHE A 146 -13.36 -21.47 -11.41
C PHE A 146 -12.97 -22.38 -10.25
N GLN A 147 -13.83 -22.51 -9.23
CA GLN A 147 -13.61 -23.41 -8.08
C GLN A 147 -13.48 -24.87 -8.54
N ARG A 148 -14.29 -25.27 -9.52
CA ARG A 148 -14.19 -26.61 -10.10
C ARG A 148 -12.83 -26.83 -10.79
N GLY A 149 -12.28 -25.82 -11.46
CA GLY A 149 -10.92 -25.86 -12.01
C GLY A 149 -9.86 -26.10 -10.94
N LEU A 150 -9.92 -25.37 -9.82
CA LEU A 150 -9.01 -25.55 -8.68
C LEU A 150 -9.12 -26.95 -8.06
N GLU A 151 -10.33 -27.47 -7.89
CA GLU A 151 -10.54 -28.83 -7.38
C GLU A 151 -9.93 -29.89 -8.30
N LEU A 152 -10.10 -29.74 -9.62
CA LEU A 152 -9.53 -30.66 -10.61
C LEU A 152 -8.00 -30.62 -10.60
N GLU A 153 -7.38 -29.43 -10.49
CA GLU A 153 -5.92 -29.29 -10.33
C GLU A 153 -5.42 -30.00 -9.07
N GLN A 154 -6.07 -29.76 -7.94
CA GLN A 154 -5.70 -30.41 -6.66
C GLN A 154 -5.86 -31.92 -6.71
N ALA A 155 -6.83 -32.43 -7.46
CA ALA A 155 -7.05 -33.84 -7.65
C ALA A 155 -6.09 -34.49 -8.66
N GLY A 156 -5.23 -33.69 -9.32
CA GLY A 156 -4.35 -34.17 -10.39
C GLY A 156 -5.10 -34.67 -11.62
N ALA A 157 -6.25 -34.07 -11.92
CA ALA A 157 -7.05 -34.41 -13.09
C ALA A 157 -6.31 -34.11 -14.39
N PRO A 158 -6.67 -34.74 -15.53
CA PRO A 158 -6.12 -34.45 -16.83
C PRO A 158 -6.25 -32.94 -17.20
N ALA A 159 -5.18 -32.40 -17.80
CA ALA A 159 -5.09 -30.95 -18.07
C ALA A 159 -6.26 -30.41 -18.93
N ASP A 160 -6.77 -31.22 -19.85
CA ASP A 160 -7.92 -30.88 -20.70
C ASP A 160 -9.20 -30.61 -19.88
N GLN A 161 -9.42 -31.34 -18.81
CA GLN A 161 -10.57 -31.11 -17.91
C GLN A 161 -10.39 -29.80 -17.12
N VAL A 162 -9.20 -29.55 -16.62
CA VAL A 162 -8.86 -28.30 -15.89
C VAL A 162 -9.01 -27.09 -16.81
N ILE A 163 -8.46 -27.16 -18.03
CA ILE A 163 -8.58 -26.11 -19.04
C ILE A 163 -10.05 -25.84 -19.37
N THR A 164 -10.84 -26.91 -19.60
CA THR A 164 -12.28 -26.76 -19.91
C THR A 164 -13.03 -26.05 -18.78
N ALA A 165 -12.66 -26.30 -17.52
CA ALA A 165 -13.30 -25.64 -16.37
C ALA A 165 -12.95 -24.13 -16.34
N TYR A 166 -11.68 -23.77 -16.51
CA TYR A 166 -11.26 -22.34 -16.53
C TYR A 166 -11.80 -21.61 -17.77
N GLU A 167 -11.80 -22.21 -18.94
CA GLU A 167 -12.39 -21.62 -20.15
C GLU A 167 -13.91 -21.43 -20.00
N THR A 168 -14.60 -22.35 -19.32
CA THR A 168 -16.03 -22.19 -19.05
C THR A 168 -16.27 -21.05 -18.07
N SER A 169 -15.44 -20.91 -17.02
CA SER A 169 -15.45 -19.73 -16.15
C SER A 169 -15.27 -18.44 -16.94
N LEU A 170 -14.27 -18.38 -17.82
CA LEU A 170 -13.96 -17.21 -18.64
C LEU A 170 -15.01 -16.89 -19.70
N ARG A 171 -15.75 -17.87 -20.18
CA ARG A 171 -16.90 -17.65 -21.06
C ARG A 171 -18.04 -16.95 -20.35
N LEU A 172 -18.23 -17.24 -19.08
CA LEU A 172 -19.24 -16.63 -18.23
C LEU A 172 -18.78 -15.29 -17.63
N ASP A 173 -17.51 -15.20 -17.21
CA ASP A 173 -16.87 -13.96 -16.76
C ASP A 173 -15.50 -13.77 -17.41
N PRO A 174 -15.41 -13.07 -18.54
CA PRO A 174 -14.15 -12.83 -19.25
C PRO A 174 -13.11 -12.03 -18.46
N LYS A 175 -13.50 -11.43 -17.32
CA LYS A 175 -12.65 -10.63 -16.45
C LYS A 175 -12.23 -11.36 -15.17
N SER A 176 -12.43 -12.65 -15.07
CA SER A 176 -11.97 -13.46 -13.95
C SER A 176 -10.43 -13.55 -13.96
N ALA A 177 -9.76 -12.63 -13.25
CA ALA A 177 -8.29 -12.57 -13.21
C ALA A 177 -7.69 -13.89 -12.69
N GLY A 178 -8.31 -14.54 -11.70
CA GLY A 178 -7.87 -15.83 -11.20
C GLY A 178 -7.90 -16.94 -12.26
N ALA A 179 -8.99 -17.04 -13.02
CA ALA A 179 -9.11 -18.04 -14.07
C ALA A 179 -8.12 -17.79 -15.22
N LEU A 180 -7.89 -16.51 -15.57
CA LEU A 180 -6.89 -16.10 -16.57
C LEU A 180 -5.47 -16.49 -16.11
N VAL A 181 -5.11 -16.23 -14.87
CA VAL A 181 -3.78 -16.57 -14.34
C VAL A 181 -3.58 -18.09 -14.32
N ASN A 182 -4.54 -18.86 -13.83
CA ASN A 182 -4.41 -20.31 -13.76
C ASN A 182 -4.32 -20.95 -15.16
N LEU A 183 -5.13 -20.47 -16.10
CA LEU A 183 -5.01 -20.90 -17.49
C LEU A 183 -3.65 -20.53 -18.10
N GLY A 184 -3.15 -19.32 -17.79
CA GLY A 184 -1.82 -18.87 -18.16
C GLY A 184 -0.72 -19.77 -17.60
N THR A 185 -0.84 -20.19 -16.35
CA THR A 185 0.12 -21.10 -15.70
C THR A 185 0.13 -22.49 -16.34
N ILE A 186 -1.03 -23.01 -16.79
CA ILE A 186 -1.09 -24.26 -17.55
C ILE A 186 -0.33 -24.10 -18.88
N HIS A 187 -0.56 -23.00 -19.59
CA HIS A 187 0.17 -22.71 -20.85
C HIS A 187 1.66 -22.51 -20.60
N PHE A 188 2.05 -21.84 -19.51
CA PHE A 188 3.45 -21.68 -19.12
C PHE A 188 4.14 -23.03 -18.91
N ASN A 189 3.53 -23.92 -18.16
CA ASN A 189 4.04 -25.26 -17.89
C ASN A 189 4.14 -26.11 -19.17
N ALA A 190 3.25 -25.88 -20.13
CA ALA A 190 3.28 -26.50 -21.45
C ALA A 190 4.25 -25.81 -22.44
N ARG A 191 4.99 -24.77 -22.00
CA ARG A 191 5.88 -23.94 -22.82
C ARG A 191 5.19 -23.19 -23.96
N ASN A 192 3.89 -22.99 -23.85
CA ASN A 192 3.10 -22.18 -24.76
C ASN A 192 3.20 -20.70 -24.37
N TRP A 193 4.39 -20.12 -24.49
CA TRP A 193 4.75 -18.80 -23.96
C TRP A 193 3.83 -17.68 -24.43
N ALA A 194 3.40 -17.72 -25.70
CA ALA A 194 2.54 -16.68 -26.27
C ALA A 194 1.14 -16.68 -25.60
N GLU A 195 0.57 -17.86 -25.40
CA GLU A 195 -0.74 -18.00 -24.75
C GLU A 195 -0.67 -17.66 -23.26
N ALA A 196 0.40 -18.08 -22.57
CA ALA A 196 0.64 -17.72 -21.19
C ALA A 196 0.73 -16.18 -21.02
N GLU A 197 1.54 -15.51 -21.85
CA GLU A 197 1.66 -14.06 -21.85
C GLU A 197 0.30 -13.38 -22.10
N ARG A 198 -0.47 -13.86 -23.06
CA ARG A 198 -1.80 -13.33 -23.37
C ARG A 198 -2.74 -13.44 -22.16
N CYS A 199 -2.74 -14.59 -21.50
CA CYS A 199 -3.57 -14.82 -20.30
C CYS A 199 -3.17 -13.92 -19.14
N TYR A 200 -1.88 -13.81 -18.83
CA TYR A 200 -1.41 -12.96 -17.72
C TYR A 200 -1.66 -11.47 -17.99
N ARG A 201 -1.48 -11.01 -19.23
CA ARG A 201 -1.81 -9.63 -19.58
C ARG A 201 -3.31 -9.34 -19.48
N ALA A 202 -4.15 -10.27 -19.95
CA ALA A 202 -5.60 -10.14 -19.81
C ALA A 202 -6.03 -10.11 -18.32
N ALA A 203 -5.34 -10.87 -17.45
CA ALA A 203 -5.57 -10.80 -16.01
C ALA A 203 -5.22 -9.41 -15.46
N LEU A 204 -4.12 -8.79 -15.90
CA LEU A 204 -3.73 -7.44 -15.48
C LEU A 204 -4.62 -6.33 -16.09
N GLU A 205 -5.21 -6.56 -17.26
CA GLU A 205 -6.24 -5.67 -17.82
C GLU A 205 -7.55 -5.74 -16.99
N ALA A 206 -7.88 -6.94 -16.49
CA ALA A 206 -9.06 -7.13 -15.65
C ALA A 206 -8.85 -6.61 -14.22
N ASP A 207 -7.68 -6.86 -13.64
CA ASP A 207 -7.26 -6.37 -12.32
C ASP A 207 -5.77 -5.96 -12.33
N PRO A 208 -5.46 -4.68 -12.53
CA PRO A 208 -4.08 -4.17 -12.51
C PRO A 208 -3.36 -4.34 -11.17
N THR A 209 -4.08 -4.69 -10.09
CA THR A 209 -3.52 -4.90 -8.75
C THR A 209 -3.39 -6.38 -8.38
N TYR A 210 -3.51 -7.28 -9.35
CA TYR A 210 -3.40 -8.71 -9.10
C TYR A 210 -1.92 -9.14 -9.04
N ALA A 211 -1.35 -9.14 -7.84
CA ALA A 211 0.07 -9.40 -7.62
C ALA A 211 0.58 -10.72 -8.23
N LEU A 212 -0.25 -11.79 -8.20
CA LEU A 212 0.09 -13.08 -8.79
C LEU A 212 0.27 -13.00 -10.31
N ALA A 213 -0.59 -12.22 -11.01
CA ALA A 213 -0.44 -12.05 -12.46
C ALA A 213 0.87 -11.32 -12.83
N HIS A 214 1.26 -10.32 -12.04
CA HIS A 214 2.57 -9.69 -12.20
C HIS A 214 3.72 -10.67 -11.94
N PHE A 215 3.62 -11.46 -10.89
CA PHE A 215 4.65 -12.46 -10.55
C PHE A 215 4.82 -13.51 -11.64
N ASP A 216 3.71 -14.06 -12.15
CA ASP A 216 3.76 -15.11 -13.19
C ASP A 216 4.21 -14.57 -14.55
N LEU A 217 3.82 -13.33 -14.88
CA LEU A 217 4.33 -12.66 -16.08
C LEU A 217 5.84 -12.36 -15.95
N ALA A 218 6.31 -12.04 -14.74
CA ALA A 218 7.73 -11.89 -14.48
C ALA A 218 8.50 -13.21 -14.65
N ASN A 219 7.95 -14.32 -14.13
CA ASN A 219 8.52 -15.65 -14.34
C ASN A 219 8.64 -16.00 -15.83
N LEU A 220 7.60 -15.70 -16.59
CA LEU A 220 7.60 -15.93 -18.04
C LEU A 220 8.68 -15.13 -18.76
N TYR A 221 8.86 -13.85 -18.40
CA TYR A 221 9.90 -13.01 -19.01
C TYR A 221 11.30 -13.45 -18.59
N ASP A 222 11.47 -13.92 -17.34
CA ASP A 222 12.75 -14.44 -16.86
C ASP A 222 13.13 -15.72 -17.61
N GLU A 223 12.21 -16.67 -17.80
CA GLU A 223 12.41 -17.87 -18.60
C GLU A 223 12.77 -17.57 -20.08
N ARG A 224 12.26 -16.46 -20.62
CA ARG A 224 12.61 -15.98 -21.96
C ARG A 224 13.90 -15.17 -22.02
N GLY A 225 14.55 -14.91 -20.87
CA GLY A 225 15.74 -14.10 -20.76
C GLY A 225 15.49 -12.59 -20.89
N GLU A 226 14.24 -12.15 -20.85
CA GLU A 226 13.82 -10.75 -20.95
C GLU A 226 13.91 -10.05 -19.58
N ARG A 227 15.11 -10.02 -19.02
CA ARG A 227 15.39 -9.63 -17.62
C ARG A 227 14.80 -8.29 -17.20
N ASN A 228 14.82 -7.29 -18.07
CA ASN A 228 14.29 -5.97 -17.71
C ASN A 228 12.78 -6.01 -17.46
N LYS A 229 12.05 -6.72 -18.31
CA LYS A 229 10.61 -6.91 -18.13
C LYS A 229 10.29 -7.75 -16.89
N ALA A 230 11.09 -8.80 -16.65
CA ALA A 230 10.95 -9.60 -15.44
C ALA A 230 11.14 -8.74 -14.18
N LEU A 231 12.16 -7.87 -14.14
CA LEU A 231 12.38 -6.92 -13.04
C LEU A 231 11.17 -6.02 -12.81
N GLU A 232 10.67 -5.38 -13.86
CA GLU A 232 9.51 -4.47 -13.77
C GLU A 232 8.30 -5.16 -13.16
N HIS A 233 8.01 -6.38 -13.58
CA HIS A 233 6.85 -7.11 -13.10
C HIS A 233 7.03 -7.70 -11.71
N TYR A 234 8.23 -8.20 -11.34
CA TYR A 234 8.49 -8.61 -9.94
C TYR A 234 8.40 -7.41 -8.98
N GLU A 235 8.95 -6.25 -9.37
CA GLU A 235 8.85 -5.04 -8.57
C GLU A 235 7.39 -4.57 -8.43
N ALA A 236 6.59 -4.66 -9.50
CA ALA A 236 5.16 -4.38 -9.45
C ALA A 236 4.41 -5.33 -8.50
N ALA A 237 4.72 -6.64 -8.54
CA ALA A 237 4.15 -7.62 -7.62
C ALA A 237 4.47 -7.26 -6.15
N LEU A 238 5.71 -6.84 -5.86
CA LEU A 238 6.12 -6.43 -4.51
C LEU A 238 5.57 -5.06 -4.09
N LEU A 239 5.29 -4.16 -5.02
CA LEU A 239 4.61 -2.91 -4.71
C LEU A 239 3.18 -3.17 -4.23
N ILE A 240 2.50 -4.14 -4.84
CA ILE A 240 1.14 -4.56 -4.47
C ILE A 240 1.17 -5.42 -3.21
N SER A 241 2.06 -6.41 -3.15
CA SER A 241 2.20 -7.36 -2.05
C SER A 241 3.65 -7.38 -1.51
N PRO A 242 4.01 -6.49 -0.56
CA PRO A 242 5.38 -6.36 -0.04
C PRO A 242 5.90 -7.59 0.73
N HIS A 243 5.03 -8.54 1.03
CA HIS A 243 5.35 -9.78 1.74
C HIS A 243 5.32 -11.02 0.83
N TYR A 244 5.35 -10.83 -0.49
CA TYR A 244 5.37 -11.95 -1.43
C TYR A 244 6.75 -12.59 -1.45
N ALA A 245 6.92 -13.67 -0.69
CA ALA A 245 8.21 -14.32 -0.47
C ALA A 245 8.88 -14.76 -1.79
N ASP A 246 8.13 -15.43 -2.67
CA ASP A 246 8.66 -15.96 -3.94
C ASP A 246 9.16 -14.85 -4.86
N ALA A 247 8.49 -13.70 -4.88
CA ALA A 247 8.95 -12.55 -5.65
C ALA A 247 10.28 -12.00 -5.11
N HIS A 248 10.47 -11.97 -3.79
CA HIS A 248 11.76 -11.62 -3.20
C HIS A 248 12.86 -12.65 -3.56
N TYR A 249 12.54 -13.93 -3.57
CA TYR A 249 13.47 -15.00 -3.96
C TYR A 249 13.93 -14.81 -5.41
N ASN A 250 12.99 -14.69 -6.35
CA ASN A 250 13.28 -14.56 -7.77
C ASN A 250 14.02 -13.25 -8.10
N LEU A 251 13.63 -12.13 -7.48
CA LEU A 251 14.36 -10.87 -7.61
C LEU A 251 15.81 -10.98 -7.09
N ALA A 252 16.03 -11.70 -6.00
CA ALA A 252 17.38 -11.89 -5.49
C ALA A 252 18.27 -12.65 -6.50
N LEU A 253 17.75 -13.71 -7.12
CA LEU A 253 18.42 -14.43 -8.19
C LEU A 253 18.70 -13.54 -9.41
N LEU A 254 17.70 -12.80 -9.85
CA LEU A 254 17.79 -11.94 -11.02
C LEU A 254 18.82 -10.81 -10.82
N TYR A 255 18.84 -10.17 -9.64
CA TYR A 255 19.84 -9.16 -9.29
C TYR A 255 21.24 -9.74 -9.14
N GLN A 256 21.35 -10.96 -8.62
CA GLN A 256 22.63 -11.66 -8.54
C GLN A 256 23.18 -11.96 -9.93
N GLY A 257 22.36 -12.48 -10.85
CA GLY A 257 22.71 -12.74 -12.24
C GLY A 257 23.00 -11.45 -13.05
N SER A 258 22.51 -10.30 -12.58
CA SER A 258 22.73 -8.98 -13.20
C SER A 258 23.87 -8.18 -12.55
N ASN A 259 24.72 -8.82 -11.75
CA ASN A 259 25.85 -8.22 -11.02
C ASN A 259 25.45 -7.02 -10.15
N GLN A 260 24.29 -7.10 -9.49
CA GLN A 260 23.78 -6.11 -8.55
C GLN A 260 23.72 -6.70 -7.12
N PRO A 261 24.87 -7.02 -6.50
CA PRO A 261 24.93 -7.84 -5.29
C PRO A 261 24.24 -7.20 -4.09
N MET A 262 24.24 -5.87 -3.97
CA MET A 262 23.59 -5.19 -2.84
C MET A 262 22.06 -5.33 -2.89
N LYS A 263 21.47 -5.27 -4.08
CA LYS A 263 20.02 -5.50 -4.25
C LYS A 263 19.69 -6.97 -4.00
N ALA A 264 20.52 -7.90 -4.50
CA ALA A 264 20.35 -9.32 -4.22
C ALA A 264 20.39 -9.61 -2.71
N VAL A 265 21.35 -9.05 -1.97
CA VAL A 265 21.44 -9.18 -0.49
C VAL A 265 20.18 -8.66 0.19
N HIS A 266 19.63 -7.53 -0.26
CA HIS A 266 18.39 -6.99 0.27
C HIS A 266 17.23 -7.99 0.11
N HIS A 267 17.02 -8.52 -1.10
CA HIS A 267 15.90 -9.41 -1.38
C HIS A 267 16.09 -10.79 -0.72
N TRP A 268 17.29 -11.36 -0.69
CA TRP A 268 17.58 -12.57 0.09
C TRP A 268 17.26 -12.40 1.57
N THR A 269 17.62 -11.25 2.14
CA THR A 269 17.35 -10.97 3.55
C THR A 269 15.84 -10.83 3.82
N ARG A 270 15.11 -10.24 2.88
CA ARG A 270 13.63 -10.13 2.96
C ARG A 270 12.98 -11.50 2.85
N TYR A 271 13.39 -12.31 1.87
CA TYR A 271 12.88 -13.67 1.69
C TYR A 271 13.05 -14.49 2.98
N LEU A 272 14.25 -14.52 3.56
CA LEU A 272 14.55 -15.28 4.76
C LEU A 272 13.77 -14.83 6.01
N LYS A 273 13.26 -13.59 6.04
CA LYS A 273 12.35 -13.12 7.09
C LYS A 273 10.92 -13.62 6.88
N LEU A 274 10.50 -13.77 5.63
CA LEU A 274 9.15 -14.17 5.25
C LEU A 274 8.99 -15.70 5.28
N ASP A 275 10.01 -16.40 4.81
CA ASP A 275 10.05 -17.86 4.75
C ASP A 275 11.37 -18.40 5.33
N PRO A 276 11.49 -18.52 6.66
CA PRO A 276 12.75 -18.94 7.30
C PRO A 276 12.99 -20.45 7.28
N ASN A 277 11.97 -21.27 7.02
CA ASN A 277 12.03 -22.71 7.31
C ASN A 277 11.85 -23.64 6.09
N SER A 278 11.60 -23.09 4.90
CA SER A 278 11.46 -23.91 3.70
C SER A 278 12.79 -24.49 3.23
N HIS A 279 12.73 -25.44 2.32
CA HIS A 279 13.93 -25.96 1.62
C HIS A 279 14.70 -24.82 0.92
N TRP A 280 13.98 -23.87 0.31
CA TRP A 280 14.53 -22.73 -0.40
C TRP A 280 15.29 -21.76 0.51
N SER A 281 14.89 -21.67 1.78
CA SER A 281 15.60 -20.85 2.77
C SER A 281 17.04 -21.30 3.02
N THR A 282 17.33 -22.59 2.84
CA THR A 282 18.70 -23.11 2.93
C THR A 282 19.56 -22.61 1.76
N ILE A 283 19.01 -22.65 0.55
CA ILE A 283 19.65 -22.08 -0.65
C ILE A 283 19.87 -20.58 -0.48
N ALA A 284 18.83 -19.86 -0.05
CA ALA A 284 18.90 -18.43 0.19
C ALA A 284 19.98 -18.02 1.20
N ARG A 285 20.16 -18.79 2.28
CA ARG A 285 21.26 -18.57 3.25
C ARG A 285 22.64 -18.79 2.64
N GLN A 286 22.79 -19.82 1.81
CA GLN A 286 24.04 -20.10 1.14
C GLN A 286 24.42 -18.98 0.16
N GLU A 287 23.47 -18.55 -0.68
CA GLU A 287 23.68 -17.48 -1.65
C GLU A 287 23.97 -16.13 -0.95
N LEU A 288 23.24 -15.81 0.11
CA LEU A 288 23.50 -14.63 0.92
C LEU A 288 24.89 -14.66 1.56
N ALA A 289 25.35 -15.82 2.04
CA ALA A 289 26.68 -15.98 2.61
C ALA A 289 27.79 -15.82 1.56
N LYS A 290 27.60 -16.35 0.34
CA LYS A 290 28.53 -16.14 -0.79
C LYS A 290 28.63 -14.65 -1.14
N LEU A 291 27.50 -13.97 -1.33
CA LEU A 291 27.46 -12.54 -1.67
C LEU A 291 28.16 -11.69 -0.60
N ARG A 292 27.93 -11.96 0.68
CA ARG A 292 28.59 -11.23 1.77
C ARG A 292 30.10 -11.39 1.74
N ARG A 293 30.62 -12.58 1.44
CA ARG A 293 32.08 -12.81 1.31
C ARG A 293 32.68 -12.07 0.13
N THR A 294 31.99 -12.01 -1.01
CA THR A 294 32.48 -11.34 -2.21
C THR A 294 32.34 -9.83 -2.16
N THR A 295 31.36 -9.30 -1.41
CA THR A 295 31.09 -7.84 -1.32
C THR A 295 31.90 -7.17 -0.21
N ILE A 296 32.40 -7.94 0.78
CA ILE A 296 33.15 -7.40 1.93
C ILE A 296 34.67 -7.34 1.65
N LEU A 297 35.18 -7.83 0.51
CA LEU A 297 36.60 -7.72 0.15
C LEU A 297 36.73 -7.28 -1.31
N PRO A 298 37.36 -6.13 -1.62
CA PRO A 298 38.77 -5.85 -1.33
C PRO A 298 39.00 -4.43 -0.76
N GLY A 299 39.51 -4.30 0.43
CA GLY A 299 39.92 -2.97 0.91
C GLY A 299 40.23 -2.79 2.39
N SER A 300 40.32 -3.85 3.18
CA SER A 300 40.80 -3.73 4.56
C SER A 300 41.90 -4.73 4.88
N ARG A 301 43.01 -4.57 4.17
CA ARG A 301 44.35 -4.99 4.63
C ARG A 301 45.31 -3.86 4.24
N ALA A 302 45.49 -2.93 5.15
CA ALA A 302 46.73 -2.20 5.37
C ALA A 302 46.78 -1.85 6.86
#